data_54c29291c609c8718ee8da28934d3be3
#
_entry.id   54c29291c609c8718ee8da28934d3be3
#
_cell.length_a   1.000
_cell.length_b   1.000
_cell.length_c   1.000
_cell.angle_alpha   90.00
_cell.angle_beta   90.00
_cell.angle_gamma   90.00
#
_symmetry.space_group_name_H-M   'P 1'
#
loop_
_entity.id
_entity.type
_entity.pdbx_description
1 polymer ?
#
loop_
_entity_poly.entity_id
_entity_poly.type
_entity_poly.pdbx_seq_one_letter_code
_entity_poly.pdbx_strand_id
1 'polypeptide(L)'
;ELLPEVNDYATMALQFSRGCPFKCEFCDIIEIYGRVPRTKTPSQVCAELAEVERLGFQGYIFLVDDNFIGNKRKAKEMLAELATWNREHHYPFRYYTEASINLADDDELLERMRQAGFFHVFIGIETPDPKLLKTTQKMQNILGSPVAKLARVRRQGLHVTAGFIVGFDGEERGVFEAQRQFIQASGIGVAMVGLLQAIPHTQLSRRLKTEGRLLETLSSTGNHTV
;
A
#
# COMPACT_ATOMS: atom_id res chain seq x y z
N GLU A 1 -14.95 9.92 -23.33
CA GLU A 1 -14.70 9.29 -24.66
C GLU A 1 -13.88 7.99 -24.57
N LEU A 2 -12.95 7.86 -23.59
CA LEU A 2 -12.11 6.65 -23.39
C LEU A 2 -12.80 5.55 -22.56
N LEU A 3 -13.90 5.87 -21.87
CA LEU A 3 -14.64 4.97 -21.00
C LEU A 3 -16.12 5.00 -21.38
N PRO A 4 -16.52 4.32 -22.48
CA PRO A 4 -17.90 4.37 -22.97
C PRO A 4 -18.91 3.79 -21.98
N GLU A 5 -18.50 2.74 -21.22
CA GLU A 5 -19.33 2.04 -20.23
C GLU A 5 -18.65 2.08 -18.86
N VAL A 6 -18.72 3.22 -18.20
CA VAL A 6 -18.01 3.47 -16.92
C VAL A 6 -18.39 2.47 -15.82
N ASN A 7 -19.61 1.92 -15.86
CA ASN A 7 -20.10 0.95 -14.88
C ASN A 7 -19.71 -0.52 -15.17
N ASP A 8 -18.99 -0.77 -16.26
CA ASP A 8 -18.33 -2.07 -16.47
C ASP A 8 -17.08 -2.23 -15.57
N TYR A 9 -16.63 -1.15 -14.97
CA TYR A 9 -15.50 -1.15 -14.05
C TYR A 9 -15.97 -1.25 -12.60
N ALA A 10 -15.42 -2.20 -11.85
CA ALA A 10 -15.70 -2.31 -10.41
C ALA A 10 -15.01 -1.21 -9.58
N THR A 11 -13.96 -0.61 -10.14
CA THR A 11 -13.10 0.36 -9.44
C THR A 11 -12.60 1.43 -10.40
N MET A 12 -12.61 2.69 -9.93
CA MET A 12 -11.89 3.80 -10.55
C MET A 12 -10.64 4.13 -9.75
N ALA A 13 -9.54 4.41 -10.47
CA ALA A 13 -8.27 4.77 -9.87
C ALA A 13 -8.13 6.30 -9.79
N LEU A 14 -7.91 6.80 -8.58
CA LEU A 14 -7.47 8.16 -8.32
C LEU A 14 -6.10 8.13 -7.63
N GLN A 15 -5.38 9.22 -7.65
CA GLN A 15 -4.11 9.32 -6.95
C GLN A 15 -4.05 10.62 -6.16
N PHE A 16 -3.78 10.50 -4.85
CA PHE A 16 -3.54 11.64 -3.98
C PHE A 16 -2.06 12.02 -3.93
N SER A 17 -1.16 11.03 -3.80
CA SER A 17 0.27 11.30 -3.66
C SER A 17 1.16 10.38 -4.50
N ARG A 18 2.40 10.84 -4.73
CA ARG A 18 3.49 10.07 -5.35
C ARG A 18 4.74 10.19 -4.53
N GLY A 19 5.43 9.04 -4.33
CA GLY A 19 6.66 8.93 -3.58
C GLY A 19 6.44 8.38 -2.17
N CYS A 20 7.52 7.84 -1.58
CA CYS A 20 7.48 7.18 -0.29
C CYS A 20 8.70 7.57 0.56
N PRO A 21 8.54 7.94 1.85
CA PRO A 21 9.67 8.39 2.67
C PRO A 21 10.62 7.25 3.10
N PHE A 22 10.21 5.99 2.95
CA PHE A 22 10.97 4.82 3.35
C PHE A 22 12.05 4.43 2.35
N LYS A 23 12.93 3.49 2.72
CA LYS A 23 14.12 3.09 1.96
C LYS A 23 14.18 1.59 1.70
N CYS A 24 13.03 0.92 1.55
CA CYS A 24 13.02 -0.51 1.33
C CYS A 24 13.91 -0.89 0.14
N GLU A 25 14.88 -1.79 0.35
CA GLU A 25 15.93 -2.13 -0.62
C GLU A 25 15.39 -2.63 -1.96
N PHE A 26 14.26 -3.35 -1.90
CA PHE A 26 13.63 -4.01 -3.05
C PHE A 26 12.65 -3.11 -3.82
N CYS A 27 12.31 -1.93 -3.29
CA CYS A 27 11.25 -1.08 -3.81
C CYS A 27 11.79 -0.07 -4.84
N ASP A 28 11.14 0.02 -5.99
CA ASP A 28 11.46 0.93 -7.08
C ASP A 28 10.80 2.32 -6.95
N ILE A 29 9.78 2.44 -6.10
CA ILE A 29 9.01 3.69 -5.94
C ILE A 29 9.89 4.90 -5.63
N ILE A 30 10.89 4.71 -4.77
CA ILE A 30 11.80 5.80 -4.42
C ILE A 30 12.77 6.18 -5.55
N GLU A 31 13.04 5.26 -6.46
CA GLU A 31 13.85 5.51 -7.65
C GLU A 31 13.02 6.25 -8.72
N ILE A 32 11.74 5.95 -8.85
CA ILE A 32 10.82 6.55 -9.83
C ILE A 32 10.29 7.90 -9.35
N TYR A 33 9.76 7.97 -8.13
CA TYR A 33 9.04 9.15 -7.61
C TYR A 33 9.77 9.91 -6.52
N GLY A 34 10.88 9.35 -5.99
CA GLY A 34 11.65 9.96 -4.91
C GLY A 34 11.05 9.74 -3.53
N ARG A 35 11.78 10.27 -2.52
CA ARG A 35 11.48 10.03 -1.10
C ARG A 35 10.65 11.11 -0.43
N VAL A 36 10.32 12.18 -1.13
CA VAL A 36 9.46 13.25 -0.62
C VAL A 36 8.08 13.10 -1.24
N PRO A 37 7.06 12.67 -0.48
CA PRO A 37 5.72 12.53 -1.02
C PRO A 37 5.17 13.87 -1.52
N ARG A 38 4.82 13.92 -2.80
CA ARG A 38 4.18 15.06 -3.45
C ARG A 38 2.69 14.79 -3.51
N THR A 39 1.88 15.68 -2.98
CA THR A 39 0.44 15.49 -2.84
C THR A 39 -0.35 16.46 -3.71
N LYS A 40 -1.49 16.03 -4.20
CA LYS A 40 -2.55 16.94 -4.63
C LYS A 40 -3.10 17.73 -3.45
N THR A 41 -3.77 18.83 -3.72
CA THR A 41 -4.60 19.50 -2.73
C THR A 41 -5.89 18.71 -2.49
N PRO A 42 -6.54 18.83 -1.33
CA PRO A 42 -7.84 18.21 -1.10
C PRO A 42 -8.87 18.58 -2.16
N SER A 43 -8.94 19.84 -2.55
CA SER A 43 -9.87 20.33 -3.58
C SER A 43 -9.63 19.68 -4.95
N GLN A 44 -8.39 19.39 -5.32
CA GLN A 44 -8.10 18.67 -6.57
C GLN A 44 -8.65 17.23 -6.53
N VAL A 45 -8.51 16.54 -5.40
CA VAL A 45 -9.06 15.19 -5.22
C VAL A 45 -10.59 15.22 -5.27
N CYS A 46 -11.22 16.16 -4.58
CA CYS A 46 -12.68 16.30 -4.59
C CYS A 46 -13.20 16.65 -6.00
N ALA A 47 -12.50 17.49 -6.75
CA ALA A 47 -12.87 17.81 -8.13
C ALA A 47 -12.81 16.58 -9.06
N GLU A 48 -11.80 15.72 -8.91
CA GLU A 48 -11.73 14.46 -9.66
C GLU A 48 -12.87 13.51 -9.27
N LEU A 49 -13.22 13.42 -7.98
CA LEU A 49 -14.35 12.62 -7.50
C LEU A 49 -15.68 13.14 -8.03
N ALA A 50 -15.89 14.47 -8.08
CA ALA A 50 -17.08 15.07 -8.65
C ALA A 50 -17.23 14.74 -10.14
N GLU A 51 -16.13 14.66 -10.88
CA GLU A 51 -16.16 14.23 -12.28
C GLU A 51 -16.52 12.74 -12.42
N VAL A 52 -15.98 11.86 -11.55
CA VAL A 52 -16.35 10.45 -11.52
C VAL A 52 -17.83 10.27 -11.18
N GLU A 53 -18.37 11.05 -10.23
CA GLU A 53 -19.79 11.06 -9.89
C GLU A 53 -20.64 11.55 -11.07
N ARG A 54 -20.23 12.62 -11.74
CA ARG A 54 -20.92 13.17 -12.93
C ARG A 54 -21.01 12.16 -14.07
N LEU A 55 -20.02 11.28 -14.21
CA LEU A 55 -20.02 10.16 -15.17
C LEU A 55 -21.02 9.05 -14.77
N GLY A 56 -21.61 9.10 -13.60
CA GLY A 56 -22.57 8.11 -13.10
C GLY A 56 -21.91 6.80 -12.62
N PHE A 57 -20.63 6.82 -12.30
CA PHE A 57 -19.92 5.64 -11.79
C PHE A 57 -20.48 5.19 -10.43
N GLN A 58 -20.67 3.87 -10.27
CA GLN A 58 -21.21 3.24 -9.06
C GLN A 58 -20.29 2.11 -8.58
N GLY A 59 -19.13 2.47 -8.06
CA GLY A 59 -18.15 1.46 -7.65
C GLY A 59 -17.24 1.95 -6.53
N TYR A 60 -16.09 1.33 -6.45
CA TYR A 60 -15.07 1.68 -5.47
C TYR A 60 -14.04 2.64 -6.05
N ILE A 61 -13.48 3.48 -5.20
CA ILE A 61 -12.35 4.33 -5.57
C ILE A 61 -11.08 3.75 -4.96
N PHE A 62 -10.13 3.38 -5.80
CA PHE A 62 -8.79 3.03 -5.39
C PHE A 62 -7.89 4.26 -5.43
N LEU A 63 -7.44 4.74 -4.27
CA LEU A 63 -6.36 5.71 -4.20
C LEU A 63 -5.04 4.97 -4.41
N VAL A 64 -4.52 5.05 -5.65
CA VAL A 64 -3.36 4.29 -6.14
C VAL A 64 -2.03 4.88 -5.65
N ASP A 65 -1.99 5.25 -4.40
CA ASP A 65 -0.82 5.83 -3.74
C ASP A 65 0.13 4.73 -3.30
N ASP A 66 1.41 4.84 -3.60
CA ASP A 66 2.45 3.89 -3.15
C ASP A 66 2.54 3.78 -1.62
N ASN A 67 2.18 4.84 -0.94
CA ASN A 67 1.98 4.91 0.50
C ASN A 67 1.14 6.15 0.82
N PHE A 68 -0.16 5.98 0.89
CA PHE A 68 -1.13 7.05 1.15
C PHE A 68 -0.78 7.93 2.35
N ILE A 69 -0.19 7.33 3.38
CA ILE A 69 0.21 8.02 4.60
C ILE A 69 1.67 8.48 4.61
N GLY A 70 2.33 8.48 3.45
CA GLY A 70 3.71 8.92 3.32
C GLY A 70 3.95 10.35 3.86
N ASN A 71 2.94 11.20 3.80
CA ASN A 71 2.86 12.48 4.51
C ASN A 71 1.58 12.51 5.36
N LYS A 72 1.66 12.05 6.61
CA LYS A 72 0.51 11.91 7.51
C LYS A 72 -0.25 13.22 7.70
N ARG A 73 0.42 14.36 7.81
CA ARG A 73 -0.24 15.66 7.96
C ARG A 73 -1.11 15.98 6.75
N LYS A 74 -0.56 15.85 5.56
CA LYS A 74 -1.30 16.07 4.31
C LYS A 74 -2.43 15.06 4.10
N ALA A 75 -2.21 13.80 4.47
CA ALA A 75 -3.27 12.79 4.44
C ALA A 75 -4.44 13.16 5.37
N LYS A 76 -4.17 13.63 6.59
CA LYS A 76 -5.20 14.09 7.52
C LYS A 76 -5.98 15.29 6.98
N GLU A 77 -5.31 16.26 6.36
CA GLU A 77 -5.94 17.41 5.71
C GLU A 77 -6.89 16.94 4.59
N MET A 78 -6.43 16.05 3.73
CA MET A 78 -7.22 15.51 2.62
C MET A 78 -8.41 14.68 3.12
N LEU A 79 -8.21 13.82 4.13
CA LEU A 79 -9.29 12.99 4.70
C LEU A 79 -10.40 13.83 5.34
N ALA A 80 -10.08 14.96 5.96
CA ALA A 80 -11.07 15.88 6.55
C ALA A 80 -11.97 16.49 5.47
N GLU A 81 -11.39 16.94 4.37
CA GLU A 81 -12.12 17.48 3.23
C GLU A 81 -12.95 16.40 2.53
N LEU A 82 -12.35 15.23 2.31
CA LEU A 82 -13.03 14.09 1.71
C LEU A 82 -14.23 13.61 2.53
N ALA A 83 -14.14 13.61 3.86
CA ALA A 83 -15.27 13.27 4.73
C ALA A 83 -16.40 14.28 4.62
N THR A 84 -16.08 15.56 4.46
CA THR A 84 -17.07 16.63 4.23
C THR A 84 -17.72 16.47 2.86
N TRP A 85 -16.92 16.32 1.81
CA TRP A 85 -17.39 16.10 0.44
C TRP A 85 -18.32 14.88 0.35
N ASN A 86 -17.93 13.74 0.92
CA ASN A 86 -18.74 12.52 0.93
C ASN A 86 -20.11 12.73 1.60
N ARG A 87 -20.13 13.45 2.71
CA ARG A 87 -21.39 13.73 3.42
C ARG A 87 -22.32 14.63 2.57
N GLU A 88 -21.78 15.64 1.91
CA GLU A 88 -22.51 16.56 1.03
C GLU A 88 -23.06 15.85 -0.22
N HIS A 89 -22.33 14.85 -0.72
CA HIS A 89 -22.69 14.03 -1.88
C HIS A 89 -23.37 12.69 -1.49
N HIS A 90 -23.84 12.53 -0.23
CA HIS A 90 -24.55 11.34 0.23
C HIS A 90 -23.76 10.03 0.12
N TYR A 91 -22.43 10.09 0.29
CA TYR A 91 -21.51 8.94 0.27
C TYR A 91 -21.56 8.13 -1.03
N PRO A 92 -21.29 8.73 -2.19
CA PRO A 92 -21.42 8.06 -3.47
C PRO A 92 -20.40 6.93 -3.63
N PHE A 93 -19.26 7.00 -2.93
CA PHE A 93 -18.15 6.04 -3.07
C PHE A 93 -17.66 5.50 -1.74
N ARG A 94 -17.03 4.34 -1.82
CA ARG A 94 -16.18 3.78 -0.77
C ARG A 94 -14.75 3.67 -1.28
N TYR A 95 -13.78 3.80 -0.36
CA TYR A 95 -12.37 3.99 -0.72
C TYR A 95 -11.50 2.88 -0.19
N TYR A 96 -10.44 2.56 -0.93
CA TYR A 96 -9.35 1.76 -0.46
C TYR A 96 -8.01 2.28 -0.99
N THR A 97 -6.91 1.90 -0.34
CA THR A 97 -5.57 2.40 -0.67
C THR A 97 -4.49 1.47 -0.14
N GLU A 98 -3.23 1.83 -0.40
CA GLU A 98 -2.06 1.18 0.17
C GLU A 98 -1.42 2.07 1.24
N ALA A 99 -0.98 1.46 2.33
CA ALA A 99 -0.33 2.18 3.42
C ALA A 99 0.70 1.30 4.13
N SER A 100 1.70 1.94 4.74
CA SER A 100 2.62 1.27 5.62
C SER A 100 1.99 0.98 7.00
N ILE A 101 2.48 -0.06 7.69
CA ILE A 101 1.89 -0.55 8.97
C ILE A 101 1.88 0.50 10.10
N ASN A 102 2.72 1.53 10.02
CA ASN A 102 2.71 2.65 10.98
C ASN A 102 1.44 3.53 10.87
N LEU A 103 0.51 3.21 9.98
CA LEU A 103 -0.88 3.65 10.03
C LEU A 103 -1.49 3.34 11.40
N ALA A 104 -1.23 2.14 11.92
CA ALA A 104 -1.74 1.69 13.21
C ALA A 104 -1.25 2.52 14.42
N ASP A 105 -0.21 3.32 14.26
CA ASP A 105 0.37 4.14 15.33
C ASP A 105 -0.29 5.54 15.44
N ASP A 106 -1.37 5.79 14.68
CA ASP A 106 -2.02 7.11 14.60
C ASP A 106 -3.56 6.95 14.61
N ASP A 107 -4.15 7.04 15.81
CA ASP A 107 -5.59 6.86 16.00
C ASP A 107 -6.43 7.90 15.27
N GLU A 108 -5.94 9.15 15.25
CA GLU A 108 -6.64 10.21 14.52
C GLU A 108 -6.69 9.92 13.03
N LEU A 109 -5.60 9.41 12.46
CA LEU A 109 -5.54 9.06 11.04
C LEU A 109 -6.49 7.91 10.70
N LEU A 110 -6.51 6.87 11.53
CA LEU A 110 -7.43 5.74 11.39
C LEU A 110 -8.90 6.20 11.45
N GLU A 111 -9.24 7.03 12.44
CA GLU A 111 -10.61 7.55 12.58
C GLU A 111 -11.00 8.44 11.38
N ARG A 112 -10.10 9.29 10.90
CA ARG A 112 -10.35 10.12 9.70
C ARG A 112 -10.54 9.26 8.45
N MET A 113 -9.80 8.18 8.28
CA MET A 113 -10.00 7.23 7.18
C MET A 113 -11.40 6.62 7.23
N ARG A 114 -11.83 6.19 8.43
CA ARG A 114 -13.18 5.66 8.64
C ARG A 114 -14.25 6.69 8.28
N GLN A 115 -14.13 7.93 8.78
CA GLN A 115 -15.08 9.03 8.51
C GLN A 115 -15.13 9.39 7.03
N ALA A 116 -14.01 9.31 6.33
CA ALA A 116 -13.92 9.55 4.89
C ALA A 116 -14.43 8.38 4.02
N GLY A 117 -14.92 7.28 4.62
CA GLY A 117 -15.51 6.17 3.88
C GLY A 117 -14.51 5.10 3.40
N PHE A 118 -13.29 5.10 3.93
CA PHE A 118 -12.36 4.00 3.67
C PHE A 118 -12.87 2.72 4.32
N PHE A 119 -12.80 1.62 3.59
CA PHE A 119 -13.22 0.31 4.08
C PHE A 119 -12.11 -0.74 4.02
N HIS A 120 -11.05 -0.49 3.26
CA HIS A 120 -9.99 -1.46 3.03
C HIS A 120 -8.63 -0.77 2.86
N VAL A 121 -7.59 -1.45 3.33
CA VAL A 121 -6.20 -1.02 3.16
C VAL A 121 -5.31 -2.21 2.86
N PHE A 122 -4.42 -2.05 1.86
CA PHE A 122 -3.31 -2.97 1.63
C PHE A 122 -2.11 -2.54 2.46
N ILE A 123 -1.48 -3.50 3.16
CA ILE A 123 -0.31 -3.24 4.01
C ILE A 123 0.82 -4.21 3.66
N GLY A 124 1.95 -3.67 3.21
CA GLY A 124 3.16 -4.46 3.00
C GLY A 124 3.77 -4.92 4.33
N ILE A 125 3.61 -6.20 4.68
CA ILE A 125 4.24 -6.86 5.83
C ILE A 125 5.61 -7.39 5.45
N GLU A 126 5.72 -7.95 4.28
CA GLU A 126 6.85 -8.60 3.62
C GLU A 126 7.27 -9.89 4.32
N THR A 127 7.64 -9.82 5.58
CA THR A 127 8.04 -10.98 6.39
C THR A 127 7.77 -10.72 7.88
N PRO A 128 7.43 -11.75 8.66
CA PRO A 128 7.36 -11.63 10.11
C PRO A 128 8.74 -11.57 10.80
N ASP A 129 9.84 -11.86 10.08
CA ASP A 129 11.19 -11.87 10.65
C ASP A 129 11.78 -10.44 10.76
N PRO A 130 12.01 -9.93 11.99
CA PRO A 130 12.56 -8.59 12.18
C PRO A 130 14.00 -8.44 11.70
N LYS A 131 14.78 -9.53 11.58
CA LYS A 131 16.13 -9.47 11.05
C LYS A 131 16.09 -9.18 9.54
N LEU A 132 15.21 -9.86 8.81
CA LEU A 132 15.03 -9.64 7.37
C LEU A 132 14.45 -8.24 7.09
N LEU A 133 13.51 -7.77 7.90
CA LEU A 133 12.99 -6.40 7.79
C LEU A 133 14.12 -5.36 7.98
N LYS A 134 15.06 -5.63 8.87
CA LYS A 134 16.21 -4.74 9.11
C LYS A 134 17.20 -4.76 7.94
N THR A 135 17.55 -5.94 7.43
CA THR A 135 18.49 -6.07 6.28
C THR A 135 17.91 -5.43 5.02
N THR A 136 16.61 -5.58 4.78
CA THR A 136 15.91 -4.98 3.62
C THR A 136 15.47 -3.54 3.84
N GLN A 137 15.88 -2.92 4.95
CA GLN A 137 15.58 -1.53 5.30
C GLN A 137 14.07 -1.21 5.44
N LYS A 138 13.21 -2.21 5.69
CA LYS A 138 11.78 -2.02 5.98
C LYS A 138 11.56 -1.61 7.46
N MET A 139 12.21 -0.54 7.87
CA MET A 139 12.33 -0.12 9.27
C MET A 139 10.98 0.22 9.93
N GLN A 140 9.98 0.67 9.16
CA GLN A 140 8.63 0.98 9.66
C GLN A 140 7.88 -0.23 10.18
N ASN A 141 8.29 -1.45 9.80
CA ASN A 141 7.67 -2.70 10.26
C ASN A 141 8.32 -3.29 11.53
N ILE A 142 9.45 -2.75 11.99
CA ILE A 142 10.22 -3.32 13.10
C ILE A 142 9.62 -2.94 14.47
N LEU A 143 9.03 -1.77 14.58
CA LEU A 143 8.57 -1.23 15.86
C LEU A 143 7.24 -1.86 16.29
N GLY A 144 7.23 -2.43 17.50
CA GLY A 144 6.05 -3.02 18.12
C GLY A 144 5.65 -4.37 17.51
N SER A 145 4.49 -4.88 17.91
CA SER A 145 3.94 -6.13 17.38
C SER A 145 3.12 -5.88 16.11
N PRO A 146 3.52 -6.40 14.96
CA PRO A 146 2.73 -6.25 13.73
C PRO A 146 1.32 -6.84 13.84
N VAL A 147 1.18 -7.97 14.56
CA VAL A 147 -0.14 -8.60 14.82
C VAL A 147 -1.06 -7.64 15.59
N ALA A 148 -0.54 -7.01 16.65
CA ALA A 148 -1.32 -6.04 17.42
C ALA A 148 -1.67 -4.79 16.60
N LYS A 149 -0.77 -4.32 15.76
CA LYS A 149 -1.01 -3.20 14.84
C LYS A 149 -2.11 -3.52 13.83
N LEU A 150 -2.06 -4.67 13.20
CA LEU A 150 -3.10 -5.12 12.26
C LEU A 150 -4.46 -5.29 12.94
N ALA A 151 -4.48 -5.83 14.17
CA ALA A 151 -5.70 -5.90 14.96
C ALA A 151 -6.27 -4.51 15.28
N ARG A 152 -5.41 -3.49 15.50
CA ARG A 152 -5.83 -2.10 15.73
C ARG A 152 -6.48 -1.49 14.49
N VAL A 153 -5.88 -1.68 13.31
CA VAL A 153 -6.45 -1.23 12.03
C VAL A 153 -7.83 -1.85 11.81
N ARG A 154 -7.96 -3.16 12.02
CA ARG A 154 -9.24 -3.88 11.85
C ARG A 154 -10.32 -3.44 12.84
N ARG A 155 -9.96 -3.14 14.09
CA ARG A 155 -10.92 -2.61 15.09
C ARG A 155 -11.54 -1.27 14.69
N GLN A 156 -10.87 -0.51 13.82
CA GLN A 156 -11.43 0.71 13.24
C GLN A 156 -12.34 0.45 12.03
N GLY A 157 -12.63 -0.81 11.72
CA GLY A 157 -13.53 -1.18 10.63
C GLY A 157 -12.88 -1.28 9.26
N LEU A 158 -11.54 -1.21 9.18
CA LEU A 158 -10.81 -1.37 7.92
C LEU A 158 -10.48 -2.85 7.68
N HIS A 159 -10.90 -3.40 6.56
CA HIS A 159 -10.39 -4.67 6.09
C HIS A 159 -8.92 -4.54 5.71
N VAL A 160 -8.14 -5.59 6.00
CA VAL A 160 -6.72 -5.61 5.66
C VAL A 160 -6.42 -6.71 4.67
N THR A 161 -5.84 -6.33 3.54
CA THR A 161 -5.03 -7.21 2.69
C THR A 161 -3.56 -6.96 3.01
N ALA A 162 -2.76 -8.01 3.10
CA ALA A 162 -1.34 -7.85 3.38
C ALA A 162 -0.45 -8.54 2.34
N GLY A 163 0.64 -7.85 1.97
CA GLY A 163 1.69 -8.36 1.11
C GLY A 163 2.80 -9.04 1.89
N PHE A 164 3.24 -10.19 1.39
CA PHE A 164 4.36 -10.97 1.90
C PHE A 164 5.31 -11.29 0.76
N ILE A 165 6.59 -11.38 1.08
CA ILE A 165 7.65 -11.72 0.14
C ILE A 165 8.43 -12.90 0.71
N VAL A 166 8.81 -13.83 -0.14
CA VAL A 166 9.75 -14.92 0.14
C VAL A 166 10.96 -14.81 -0.79
N GLY A 167 12.10 -15.31 -0.36
CA GLY A 167 13.34 -15.27 -1.14
C GLY A 167 14.32 -14.18 -0.69
N PHE A 168 14.16 -13.60 0.50
CA PHE A 168 15.15 -12.69 1.05
C PHE A 168 16.46 -13.40 1.39
N ASP A 169 17.59 -12.71 1.21
CA ASP A 169 18.88 -13.20 1.68
C ASP A 169 18.85 -13.45 3.19
N GLY A 170 19.27 -14.65 3.58
CA GLY A 170 19.27 -15.08 4.98
C GLY A 170 17.93 -15.66 5.47
N GLU A 171 16.97 -15.88 4.58
CA GLU A 171 15.74 -16.60 4.91
C GLU A 171 16.05 -18.06 5.31
N GLU A 172 15.39 -18.51 6.37
CA GLU A 172 15.48 -19.90 6.81
C GLU A 172 14.39 -20.76 6.16
N ARG A 173 14.59 -22.08 6.10
CA ARG A 173 13.61 -23.02 5.50
C ARG A 173 12.22 -22.98 6.14
N GLY A 174 12.11 -22.48 7.37
CA GLY A 174 10.85 -22.32 8.11
C GLY A 174 9.99 -21.12 7.70
N VAL A 175 10.42 -20.32 6.72
CA VAL A 175 9.74 -19.05 6.34
C VAL A 175 8.27 -19.24 6.00
N PHE A 176 7.91 -20.27 5.24
CA PHE A 176 6.53 -20.54 4.86
C PHE A 176 5.62 -20.79 6.07
N GLU A 177 6.12 -21.59 7.00
CA GLU A 177 5.38 -21.89 8.24
C GLU A 177 5.27 -20.64 9.14
N ALA A 178 6.35 -19.87 9.26
CA ALA A 178 6.34 -18.61 10.00
C ALA A 178 5.34 -17.60 9.41
N GLN A 179 5.31 -17.45 8.08
CA GLN A 179 4.33 -16.60 7.41
C GLN A 179 2.89 -17.12 7.61
N ARG A 180 2.67 -18.42 7.44
CA ARG A 180 1.36 -19.03 7.66
C ARG A 180 0.83 -18.78 9.08
N GLN A 181 1.67 -18.99 10.09
CA GLN A 181 1.31 -18.73 11.51
C GLN A 181 1.03 -17.25 11.74
N PHE A 182 1.84 -16.37 11.18
CA PHE A 182 1.62 -14.92 11.27
C PHE A 182 0.28 -14.51 10.65
N ILE A 183 -0.03 -14.99 9.44
CA ILE A 183 -1.29 -14.69 8.74
C ILE A 183 -2.47 -15.12 9.60
N GLN A 184 -2.44 -16.34 10.15
CA GLN A 184 -3.51 -16.85 11.03
C GLN A 184 -3.65 -16.01 12.31
N ALA A 185 -2.54 -15.70 12.96
CA ALA A 185 -2.55 -14.92 14.21
C ALA A 185 -3.01 -13.47 14.00
N SER A 186 -2.72 -12.89 12.83
CA SER A 186 -3.06 -11.49 12.53
C SER A 186 -4.52 -11.29 12.12
N GLY A 187 -5.23 -12.37 11.71
CA GLY A 187 -6.60 -12.30 11.22
C GLY A 187 -6.76 -11.46 9.95
N ILE A 188 -5.75 -11.46 9.09
CA ILE A 188 -5.80 -10.84 7.76
C ILE A 188 -6.81 -11.59 6.90
N GLY A 189 -7.66 -10.87 6.18
CA GLY A 189 -8.65 -11.46 5.29
C GLY A 189 -8.06 -12.03 3.99
N VAL A 190 -7.06 -11.34 3.44
CA VAL A 190 -6.35 -11.74 2.22
C VAL A 190 -4.85 -11.53 2.42
N ALA A 191 -4.07 -12.56 2.12
CA ALA A 191 -2.61 -12.51 2.09
C ALA A 191 -2.11 -12.75 0.67
N MET A 192 -1.32 -11.82 0.13
CA MET A 192 -0.66 -11.94 -1.16
C MET A 192 0.80 -12.28 -0.92
N VAL A 193 1.26 -13.43 -1.43
CA VAL A 193 2.64 -13.90 -1.25
C VAL A 193 3.33 -13.92 -2.61
N GLY A 194 4.43 -13.19 -2.74
CA GLY A 194 5.25 -13.12 -3.94
C GLY A 194 6.69 -13.53 -3.71
N LEU A 195 7.41 -13.85 -4.78
CA LEU A 195 8.85 -14.03 -4.75
C LEU A 195 9.56 -12.69 -4.81
N LEU A 196 10.67 -12.56 -4.07
CA LEU A 196 11.52 -11.37 -4.14
C LEU A 196 12.08 -11.21 -5.57
N GLN A 197 11.88 -10.05 -6.14
CA GLN A 197 12.40 -9.70 -7.45
C GLN A 197 13.41 -8.56 -7.35
N ALA A 198 14.49 -8.68 -8.09
CA ALA A 198 15.47 -7.61 -8.24
C ALA A 198 15.03 -6.62 -9.32
N ILE A 199 14.00 -5.83 -9.02
CA ILE A 199 13.47 -4.83 -9.94
C ILE A 199 14.60 -3.90 -10.40
N PRO A 200 14.73 -3.62 -11.70
CA PRO A 200 15.78 -2.76 -12.23
C PRO A 200 15.87 -1.41 -11.49
N HIS A 201 17.08 -0.93 -11.31
CA HIS A 201 17.40 0.33 -10.63
C HIS A 201 17.12 0.38 -9.11
N THR A 202 16.60 -0.68 -8.48
CA THR A 202 16.50 -0.75 -7.03
C THR A 202 17.87 -0.92 -6.35
N GLN A 203 17.94 -0.64 -5.05
CA GLN A 203 19.15 -0.90 -4.27
C GLN A 203 19.50 -2.39 -4.29
N LEU A 204 18.49 -3.28 -4.20
CA LEU A 204 18.65 -4.73 -4.31
C LEU A 204 19.29 -5.11 -5.66
N SER A 205 18.78 -4.61 -6.76
CA SER A 205 19.30 -4.90 -8.11
C SER A 205 20.77 -4.47 -8.25
N ARG A 206 21.10 -3.25 -7.76
CA ARG A 206 22.49 -2.76 -7.76
C ARG A 206 23.41 -3.63 -6.92
N ARG A 207 22.98 -4.05 -5.72
CA ARG A 207 23.74 -4.91 -4.84
C ARG A 207 23.99 -6.27 -5.48
N LEU A 208 22.94 -6.94 -5.95
CA LEU A 208 23.05 -8.26 -6.57
C LEU A 208 23.92 -8.24 -7.84
N LYS A 209 23.87 -7.16 -8.61
CA LYS A 209 24.76 -6.96 -9.76
C LYS A 209 26.23 -6.87 -9.33
N THR A 210 26.53 -6.10 -8.29
CA THR A 210 27.90 -5.96 -7.75
C THR A 210 28.42 -7.27 -7.18
N GLU A 211 27.54 -8.07 -6.58
CA GLU A 211 27.86 -9.40 -6.03
C GLU A 211 27.97 -10.50 -7.11
N GLY A 212 27.69 -10.20 -8.37
CA GLY A 212 27.66 -11.18 -9.47
C GLY A 212 26.53 -12.21 -9.37
N ARG A 213 25.44 -11.88 -8.68
CA ARG A 213 24.29 -12.75 -8.41
C ARG A 213 23.07 -12.44 -9.27
N LEU A 214 23.06 -11.29 -9.96
CA LEU A 214 21.97 -10.94 -10.83
C LEU A 214 22.03 -11.75 -12.12
N LEU A 215 20.98 -12.52 -12.40
CA LEU A 215 20.83 -13.24 -13.65
C LEU A 215 20.31 -12.29 -14.73
N GLU A 216 21.03 -12.17 -15.86
CA GLU A 216 20.66 -11.26 -16.96
C GLU A 216 19.51 -11.82 -17.83
N THR A 217 19.18 -13.08 -17.69
CA THR A 217 18.13 -13.76 -18.45
C THR A 217 16.79 -13.71 -17.71
N LEU A 218 16.21 -12.53 -17.57
CA LEU A 218 14.77 -12.44 -17.40
C LEU A 218 14.17 -12.40 -18.81
N SER A 219 13.42 -13.45 -19.16
CA SER A 219 12.61 -13.43 -20.37
C SER A 219 11.72 -12.20 -20.39
N SER A 220 11.63 -11.57 -21.54
CA SER A 220 10.88 -10.32 -21.80
C SER A 220 9.36 -10.43 -21.66
N THR A 221 8.85 -11.47 -21.01
CA THR A 221 7.41 -11.70 -20.86
C THR A 221 7.02 -11.33 -19.42
N GLY A 222 6.39 -10.16 -19.29
CA GLY A 222 6.03 -9.49 -18.04
C GLY A 222 5.33 -10.37 -16.98
N ASN A 223 5.35 -9.88 -15.74
CA ASN A 223 4.77 -10.51 -14.54
C ASN A 223 5.25 -11.94 -14.26
N HIS A 224 6.54 -12.17 -14.32
CA HIS A 224 7.09 -13.41 -13.81
C HIS A 224 7.37 -13.30 -12.31
N THR A 225 6.34 -13.61 -11.54
CA THR A 225 6.52 -14.35 -10.30
C THR A 225 7.07 -15.70 -10.69
N VAL A 226 8.36 -15.89 -10.61
CA VAL A 226 8.97 -17.21 -10.61
C VAL A 226 9.13 -17.65 -9.18
#